data_977f2cf03e962508d3cd5369a18d70e1
#
_entry.id   977f2cf03e962508d3cd5369a18d70e1
#
_cell.length_a   1.000
_cell.length_b   1.000
_cell.length_c   1.000
_cell.angle_alpha   90.00
_cell.angle_beta   90.00
_cell.angle_gamma   90.00
#
_symmetry.space_group_name_H-M   'P 1'
#
loop_
_entity.id
_entity.type
_entity.pdbx_description
1 polymer ?
#
loop_
_entity_poly.entity_id
_entity_poly.type
_entity_poly.pdbx_seq_one_letter_code
_entity_poly.pdbx_strand_id
1 'polypeptide(L)'
;MADASVRGRFVWHELWTPNSAGAHEFYSELVGWSTQAWEHDASYSLFVGPNGPIGGAEVRKAGTPQWVPYLGVTDVDAAAATATRLGGRAQTPPTDLPNGGRHAVLVDPQGATFGVHASKTKPEPEAPAAVGELSWHELATNTAPETAFAFYAALFGWDEMSRFDMGPMGTYLIFGRNGTQLGGMFDKAAAGKPGAAYWLGYVRVDDLEGAVERAKGARGSVLQGP
;
A
#
# COMPACT_ATOMS: atom_id res chain seq x y z
N MET A 1 -20.33 2.81 15.79
CA MET A 1 -18.96 2.43 16.18
C MET A 1 -18.30 1.84 14.96
N ALA A 2 -17.07 2.26 14.63
CA ALA A 2 -16.33 1.70 13.51
C ALA A 2 -16.09 0.20 13.75
N ASP A 3 -16.21 -0.60 12.70
CA ASP A 3 -16.10 -2.05 12.77
C ASP A 3 -14.64 -2.46 13.00
N ALA A 4 -14.37 -3.14 14.12
CA ALA A 4 -13.03 -3.61 14.47
C ALA A 4 -12.44 -4.60 13.43
N SER A 5 -13.28 -5.20 12.58
CA SER A 5 -12.84 -6.11 11.51
C SER A 5 -11.97 -5.43 10.45
N VAL A 6 -12.07 -4.10 10.31
CA VAL A 6 -11.29 -3.34 9.31
C VAL A 6 -9.86 -3.07 9.74
N ARG A 7 -9.57 -3.10 11.05
CA ARG A 7 -8.25 -2.73 11.58
C ARG A 7 -7.14 -3.57 10.96
N GLY A 8 -6.18 -2.89 10.33
CA GLY A 8 -5.00 -3.52 9.73
C GLY A 8 -5.24 -4.19 8.36
N ARG A 9 -6.42 -3.99 7.74
CA ARG A 9 -6.64 -4.36 6.34
C ARG A 9 -6.06 -3.30 5.43
N PHE A 10 -5.50 -3.69 4.29
CA PHE A 10 -5.26 -2.76 3.19
C PHE A 10 -6.60 -2.45 2.53
N VAL A 11 -7.01 -1.18 2.61
CA VAL A 11 -8.37 -0.75 2.20
C VAL A 11 -8.37 0.18 1.01
N TRP A 12 -7.21 0.78 0.68
CA TRP A 12 -7.04 1.67 -0.45
C TRP A 12 -5.57 1.76 -0.85
N HIS A 13 -5.32 2.17 -2.11
CA HIS A 13 -3.98 2.43 -2.62
C HIS A 13 -3.99 3.73 -3.40
N GLU A 14 -3.02 4.59 -3.17
CA GLU A 14 -2.94 5.89 -3.81
C GLU A 14 -1.61 6.04 -4.53
N LEU A 15 -1.65 6.30 -5.82
CA LEU A 15 -0.48 6.60 -6.61
C LEU A 15 -0.22 8.11 -6.59
N TRP A 16 0.87 8.53 -6.01
CA TRP A 16 1.36 9.89 -6.11
C TRP A 16 2.23 10.02 -7.35
N THR A 17 1.83 10.85 -8.29
CA THR A 17 2.55 10.99 -9.57
C THR A 17 2.36 12.38 -10.16
N PRO A 18 3.37 12.94 -10.84
CA PRO A 18 3.19 14.18 -11.63
C PRO A 18 2.44 13.93 -12.94
N ASN A 19 2.27 12.67 -13.36
CA ASN A 19 1.65 12.28 -14.63
C ASN A 19 0.60 11.18 -14.42
N SER A 20 -0.59 11.57 -13.95
CA SER A 20 -1.69 10.63 -13.74
C SER A 20 -2.20 10.02 -15.05
N ALA A 21 -2.23 10.79 -16.15
CA ALA A 21 -2.67 10.27 -17.44
C ALA A 21 -1.77 9.13 -17.95
N GLY A 22 -0.45 9.32 -17.92
CA GLY A 22 0.49 8.26 -18.31
C GLY A 22 0.46 7.06 -17.37
N ALA A 23 0.16 7.26 -16.08
CA ALA A 23 -0.03 6.16 -15.16
C ALA A 23 -1.31 5.36 -15.50
N HIS A 24 -2.41 6.03 -15.83
CA HIS A 24 -3.64 5.34 -16.26
C HIS A 24 -3.43 4.54 -17.53
N GLU A 25 -2.76 5.10 -18.55
CA GLU A 25 -2.40 4.36 -19.77
C GLU A 25 -1.59 3.11 -19.44
N PHE A 26 -0.53 3.26 -18.63
CA PHE A 26 0.35 2.16 -18.24
C PHE A 26 -0.41 1.03 -17.54
N TYR A 27 -1.18 1.32 -16.51
CA TYR A 27 -1.91 0.28 -15.76
C TYR A 27 -3.09 -0.29 -16.55
N SER A 28 -3.69 0.46 -17.45
CA SER A 28 -4.70 -0.06 -18.38
C SER A 28 -4.11 -1.12 -19.31
N GLU A 29 -2.94 -0.86 -19.90
CA GLU A 29 -2.24 -1.83 -20.76
C GLU A 29 -1.69 -3.01 -19.97
N LEU A 30 -1.15 -2.77 -18.78
CA LEU A 30 -0.49 -3.81 -17.97
C LEU A 30 -1.47 -4.82 -17.40
N VAL A 31 -2.52 -4.35 -16.72
CA VAL A 31 -3.42 -5.16 -15.89
C VAL A 31 -4.92 -4.91 -16.16
N GLY A 32 -5.25 -4.13 -17.19
CA GLY A 32 -6.62 -3.92 -17.64
C GLY A 32 -7.45 -2.99 -16.75
N TRP A 33 -6.82 -2.17 -15.90
CA TRP A 33 -7.58 -1.22 -15.08
C TRP A 33 -8.19 -0.12 -15.93
N SER A 34 -9.44 0.21 -15.65
CA SER A 34 -10.09 1.39 -16.22
C SER A 34 -9.94 2.60 -15.30
N THR A 35 -10.28 3.78 -15.83
CA THR A 35 -10.17 5.05 -15.12
C THR A 35 -11.54 5.67 -14.91
N GLN A 36 -11.77 6.22 -13.72
CA GLN A 36 -12.96 6.98 -13.39
C GLN A 36 -12.57 8.31 -12.72
N ALA A 37 -13.19 9.41 -13.13
CA ALA A 37 -13.05 10.69 -12.41
C ALA A 37 -13.72 10.58 -11.05
N TRP A 38 -13.11 11.20 -10.02
CA TRP A 38 -13.75 11.28 -8.72
C TRP A 38 -14.65 12.52 -8.67
N GLU A 39 -15.93 12.35 -8.32
CA GLU A 39 -16.94 13.42 -8.39
C GLU A 39 -16.67 14.60 -7.43
N HIS A 40 -15.88 14.37 -6.37
CA HIS A 40 -15.59 15.37 -5.34
C HIS A 40 -14.31 16.17 -5.60
N ASP A 41 -13.43 15.71 -6.49
CA ASP A 41 -12.19 16.39 -6.84
C ASP A 41 -11.73 16.01 -8.25
N ALA A 42 -11.81 16.97 -9.19
CA ALA A 42 -11.42 16.77 -10.58
C ALA A 42 -9.90 16.53 -10.79
N SER A 43 -9.07 16.82 -9.80
CA SER A 43 -7.63 16.52 -9.83
C SER A 43 -7.28 15.10 -9.38
N TYR A 44 -8.27 14.36 -8.86
CA TYR A 44 -8.14 12.99 -8.38
C TYR A 44 -8.89 12.03 -9.30
N SER A 45 -8.26 10.95 -9.68
CA SER A 45 -8.87 9.93 -10.54
C SER A 45 -8.73 8.55 -9.92
N LEU A 46 -9.69 7.67 -10.20
CA LEU A 46 -9.75 6.33 -9.65
C LEU A 46 -9.20 5.31 -10.64
N PHE A 47 -8.46 4.33 -10.14
CA PHE A 47 -8.20 3.07 -10.80
C PHE A 47 -9.33 2.09 -10.46
N VAL A 48 -9.95 1.53 -11.48
CA VAL A 48 -11.08 0.61 -11.33
C VAL A 48 -10.64 -0.76 -11.85
N GLY A 49 -10.60 -1.72 -10.94
CA GLY A 49 -10.30 -3.12 -11.22
C GLY A 49 -11.57 -3.93 -11.52
N PRO A 50 -11.47 -5.27 -11.54
CA PRO A 50 -12.56 -6.15 -11.93
C PRO A 50 -13.80 -6.06 -11.01
N ASN A 51 -13.60 -5.78 -9.72
CA ASN A 51 -14.64 -5.74 -8.71
C ASN A 51 -14.97 -4.32 -8.20
N GLY A 52 -14.45 -3.29 -8.87
CA GLY A 52 -14.69 -1.89 -8.51
C GLY A 52 -13.42 -1.08 -8.27
N PRO A 53 -13.52 0.10 -7.66
CA PRO A 53 -12.38 0.95 -7.38
C PRO A 53 -11.37 0.26 -6.43
N ILE A 54 -10.10 0.27 -6.80
CA ILE A 54 -8.99 -0.35 -6.06
C ILE A 54 -7.97 0.65 -5.55
N GLY A 55 -7.97 1.85 -6.10
CA GLY A 55 -7.03 2.90 -5.75
C GLY A 55 -7.32 4.19 -6.49
N GLY A 56 -6.48 5.19 -6.27
CA GLY A 56 -6.58 6.47 -6.93
C GLY A 56 -5.21 7.03 -7.34
N ALA A 57 -5.22 8.02 -8.22
CA ALA A 57 -4.05 8.79 -8.59
C ALA A 57 -4.21 10.24 -8.11
N GLU A 58 -3.28 10.69 -7.28
CA GLU A 58 -3.13 12.08 -6.86
C GLU A 58 -2.02 12.74 -7.64
N VAL A 59 -2.32 13.86 -8.30
CA VAL A 59 -1.30 14.62 -9.04
C VAL A 59 -0.43 15.40 -8.07
N ARG A 60 0.82 14.97 -7.91
CA ARG A 60 1.85 15.67 -7.11
C ARG A 60 3.00 16.14 -8.01
N LYS A 61 3.20 17.44 -8.07
CA LYS A 61 4.24 18.06 -8.91
C LYS A 61 5.67 17.85 -8.36
N ALA A 62 5.81 17.52 -7.10
CA ALA A 62 7.09 17.33 -6.44
C ALA A 62 7.13 15.96 -5.71
N GLY A 63 8.32 15.38 -5.60
CA GLY A 63 8.56 14.09 -4.97
C GLY A 63 8.74 12.97 -6.00
N THR A 64 9.23 11.83 -5.51
CA THR A 64 9.34 10.61 -6.32
C THR A 64 7.96 9.95 -6.44
N PRO A 65 7.54 9.54 -7.65
CA PRO A 65 6.32 8.77 -7.81
C PRO A 65 6.34 7.51 -6.95
N GLN A 66 5.22 7.24 -6.25
CA GLN A 66 5.12 6.08 -5.37
C GLN A 66 3.67 5.67 -5.13
N TRP A 67 3.47 4.40 -4.89
CA TRP A 67 2.23 3.88 -4.33
C TRP A 67 2.25 4.01 -2.81
N VAL A 68 1.17 4.52 -2.24
CA VAL A 68 0.94 4.66 -0.80
C VAL A 68 -0.24 3.76 -0.42
N PRO A 69 -0.01 2.68 0.34
CA PRO A 69 -1.10 1.85 0.83
C PRO A 69 -1.80 2.54 2.00
N TYR A 70 -3.12 2.39 2.07
CA TYR A 70 -3.94 2.83 3.20
C TYR A 70 -4.47 1.64 3.98
N LEU A 71 -4.32 1.73 5.28
CA LEU A 71 -4.74 0.70 6.22
C LEU A 71 -6.00 1.15 6.98
N GLY A 72 -6.94 0.25 7.10
CA GLY A 72 -8.16 0.49 7.83
C GLY A 72 -7.90 0.62 9.34
N VAL A 73 -8.53 1.60 9.95
CA VAL A 73 -8.51 1.82 11.40
C VAL A 73 -9.92 2.18 11.89
N THR A 74 -10.16 2.01 13.17
CA THR A 74 -11.42 2.42 13.79
C THR A 74 -11.45 3.89 14.18
N ASP A 75 -10.25 4.49 14.39
CA ASP A 75 -10.06 5.88 14.81
C ASP A 75 -8.74 6.39 14.22
N VAL A 76 -8.85 7.33 13.29
CA VAL A 76 -7.69 7.92 12.59
C VAL A 76 -6.85 8.80 13.50
N ASP A 77 -7.49 9.56 14.42
CA ASP A 77 -6.77 10.44 15.34
C ASP A 77 -5.96 9.61 16.35
N ALA A 78 -6.55 8.56 16.89
CA ALA A 78 -5.87 7.63 17.80
C ALA A 78 -4.72 6.89 17.11
N ALA A 79 -4.90 6.48 15.84
CA ALA A 79 -3.86 5.82 15.04
C ALA A 79 -2.68 6.77 14.77
N ALA A 80 -2.96 8.03 14.36
CA ALA A 80 -1.94 9.04 14.12
C ALA A 80 -1.16 9.40 15.40
N ALA A 81 -1.85 9.56 16.54
CA ALA A 81 -1.23 9.79 17.83
C ALA A 81 -0.35 8.61 18.27
N THR A 82 -0.81 7.37 18.00
CA THR A 82 -0.04 6.16 18.32
C THR A 82 1.20 6.05 17.43
N ALA A 83 1.08 6.31 16.13
CA ALA A 83 2.22 6.33 15.22
C ALA A 83 3.30 7.34 15.66
N THR A 84 2.87 8.54 16.06
CA THR A 84 3.80 9.58 16.56
C THR A 84 4.50 9.13 17.85
N ARG A 85 3.77 8.53 18.79
CA ARG A 85 4.36 8.00 20.04
C ARG A 85 5.36 6.87 19.79
N LEU A 86 5.20 6.12 18.71
CA LEU A 86 6.11 5.04 18.28
C LEU A 86 7.26 5.53 17.39
N GLY A 87 7.45 6.85 17.25
CA GLY A 87 8.56 7.43 16.50
C GLY A 87 8.28 7.74 15.03
N GLY A 88 7.06 7.51 14.56
CA GLY A 88 6.59 7.98 13.25
C GLY A 88 6.18 9.47 13.30
N ARG A 89 5.68 9.97 12.18
CA ARG A 89 5.15 11.34 12.07
C ARG A 89 3.97 11.43 11.13
N ALA A 90 3.10 12.40 11.34
CA ALA A 90 2.06 12.73 10.37
C ALA A 90 2.65 13.60 9.25
N GLN A 91 2.42 13.20 8.00
CA GLN A 91 2.68 14.01 6.80
C GLN A 91 1.42 14.80 6.41
N THR A 92 0.26 14.14 6.45
CA THR A 92 -1.06 14.79 6.39
C THR A 92 -1.77 14.49 7.70
N PRO A 93 -2.18 15.50 8.46
CA PRO A 93 -2.89 15.28 9.74
C PRO A 93 -4.27 14.65 9.49
N PRO A 94 -4.90 14.08 10.53
CA PRO A 94 -6.27 13.57 10.43
C PRO A 94 -7.23 14.59 9.81
N THR A 95 -7.82 14.22 8.66
CA THR A 95 -8.63 15.10 7.82
C THR A 95 -9.89 14.35 7.37
N ASP A 96 -11.03 15.03 7.40
CA ASP A 96 -12.29 14.47 6.90
C ASP A 96 -12.33 14.49 5.38
N LEU A 97 -12.83 13.41 4.80
CA LEU A 97 -13.05 13.27 3.37
C LEU A 97 -14.47 13.70 2.98
N PRO A 98 -14.67 14.24 1.76
CA PRO A 98 -16.00 14.66 1.28
C PRO A 98 -17.05 13.55 1.32
N ASN A 99 -16.65 12.31 1.10
CA ASN A 99 -17.52 11.12 1.18
C ASN A 99 -17.87 10.70 2.62
N GLY A 100 -17.42 11.47 3.61
CA GLY A 100 -17.70 11.23 5.03
C GLY A 100 -16.75 10.26 5.72
N GLY A 101 -15.71 9.78 5.07
CA GLY A 101 -14.57 9.09 5.69
C GLY A 101 -13.61 10.06 6.37
N ARG A 102 -12.62 9.51 7.08
CA ARG A 102 -11.51 10.26 7.68
C ARG A 102 -10.21 9.55 7.39
N HIS A 103 -9.15 10.28 7.08
CA HIS A 103 -7.84 9.74 6.76
C HIS A 103 -6.70 10.55 7.37
N ALA A 104 -5.52 9.95 7.39
CA ALA A 104 -4.24 10.64 7.61
C ALA A 104 -3.15 9.95 6.79
N VAL A 105 -2.13 10.70 6.39
CA VAL A 105 -0.91 10.13 5.80
C VAL A 105 0.20 10.22 6.83
N LEU A 106 0.82 9.10 7.08
CA LEU A 106 1.83 8.90 8.11
C LEU A 106 3.14 8.44 7.46
N VAL A 107 4.23 8.68 8.18
CA VAL A 107 5.56 8.16 7.82
C VAL A 107 6.06 7.38 9.03
N ASP A 108 6.52 6.16 8.79
CA ASP A 108 7.07 5.30 9.83
C ASP A 108 8.48 5.78 10.28
N PRO A 109 9.05 5.22 11.34
CA PRO A 109 10.40 5.60 11.81
C PRO A 109 11.53 5.38 10.80
N GLN A 110 11.33 4.54 9.77
CA GLN A 110 12.30 4.24 8.73
C GLN A 110 12.11 5.09 7.46
N GLY A 111 11.03 5.89 7.41
CA GLY A 111 10.73 6.79 6.31
C GLY A 111 9.72 6.27 5.29
N ALA A 112 9.12 5.09 5.49
CA ALA A 112 8.07 4.59 4.62
C ALA A 112 6.75 5.34 4.85
N THR A 113 6.14 5.77 3.75
CA THR A 113 4.86 6.48 3.77
C THR A 113 3.70 5.48 3.66
N PHE A 114 2.68 5.66 4.49
CA PHE A 114 1.44 4.91 4.46
C PHE A 114 0.27 5.77 4.92
N GLY A 115 -0.94 5.41 4.50
CA GLY A 115 -2.16 6.06 4.96
C GLY A 115 -2.88 5.24 6.02
N VAL A 116 -3.72 5.91 6.82
CA VAL A 116 -4.75 5.28 7.64
C VAL A 116 -6.11 5.86 7.26
N HIS A 117 -7.13 5.02 7.24
CA HIS A 117 -8.47 5.41 6.82
C HIS A 117 -9.53 4.77 7.69
N ALA A 118 -10.53 5.56 8.06
CA ALA A 118 -11.77 5.11 8.68
C ALA A 118 -12.97 5.49 7.81
N SER A 119 -13.69 4.49 7.32
CA SER A 119 -14.94 4.69 6.57
C SER A 119 -16.12 4.80 7.52
N LYS A 120 -17.15 5.55 7.11
CA LYS A 120 -18.46 5.53 7.77
C LYS A 120 -19.36 4.38 7.27
N THR A 121 -19.02 3.79 6.12
CA THR A 121 -19.72 2.64 5.59
C THR A 121 -19.18 1.35 6.20
N LYS A 122 -20.05 0.34 6.29
CA LYS A 122 -19.62 -0.99 6.74
C LYS A 122 -18.61 -1.56 5.72
N PRO A 123 -17.49 -2.11 6.18
CA PRO A 123 -16.52 -2.73 5.28
C PRO A 123 -17.14 -3.99 4.63
N GLU A 124 -16.82 -4.20 3.35
CA GLU A 124 -17.12 -5.45 2.69
C GLU A 124 -16.38 -6.63 3.36
N PRO A 125 -16.94 -7.83 3.30
CA PRO A 125 -16.24 -9.03 3.76
C PRO A 125 -14.87 -9.16 3.08
N GLU A 126 -13.89 -9.67 3.82
CA GLU A 126 -12.56 -9.94 3.29
C GLU A 126 -12.63 -11.15 2.33
N ALA A 127 -12.17 -10.97 1.12
CA ALA A 127 -12.11 -12.02 0.10
C ALA A 127 -10.69 -12.11 -0.47
N PRO A 128 -10.26 -13.27 -0.98
CA PRO A 128 -9.00 -13.38 -1.71
C PRO A 128 -8.99 -12.45 -2.92
N ALA A 129 -7.86 -11.79 -3.16
CA ALA A 129 -7.71 -10.89 -4.30
C ALA A 129 -7.97 -11.62 -5.62
N ALA A 130 -8.78 -11.02 -6.49
CA ALA A 130 -8.97 -11.49 -7.85
C ALA A 130 -7.77 -11.14 -8.75
N VAL A 131 -7.72 -11.74 -9.94
CA VAL A 131 -6.78 -11.29 -11.00
C VAL A 131 -7.06 -9.83 -11.31
N GLY A 132 -6.03 -8.99 -11.35
CA GLY A 132 -6.13 -7.54 -11.49
C GLY A 132 -6.29 -6.77 -10.17
N GLU A 133 -6.27 -7.44 -9.02
CA GLU A 133 -6.30 -6.77 -7.71
C GLU A 133 -4.95 -6.89 -6.99
N LEU A 134 -4.70 -5.97 -6.04
CA LEU A 134 -3.52 -6.04 -5.18
C LEU A 134 -3.68 -7.20 -4.18
N SER A 135 -2.71 -8.10 -4.20
CA SER A 135 -2.78 -9.37 -3.44
C SER A 135 -1.69 -9.52 -2.39
N TRP A 136 -0.61 -8.73 -2.48
CA TRP A 136 0.51 -8.78 -1.55
C TRP A 136 1.10 -7.39 -1.35
N HIS A 137 1.59 -7.13 -0.14
CA HIS A 137 2.19 -5.84 0.23
C HIS A 137 3.55 -6.07 0.87
N GLU A 138 4.58 -5.44 0.32
CA GLU A 138 5.94 -5.62 0.78
C GLU A 138 6.53 -4.33 1.30
N LEU A 139 7.06 -4.35 2.53
CA LEU A 139 7.81 -3.24 3.09
C LEU A 139 9.31 -3.48 2.92
N ALA A 140 9.93 -2.68 2.07
CA ALA A 140 11.37 -2.57 1.97
C ALA A 140 11.87 -1.57 3.02
N THR A 141 12.28 -2.06 4.19
CA THR A 141 12.72 -1.24 5.32
C THR A 141 14.25 -1.01 5.32
N ASN A 142 14.75 -0.14 6.19
CA ASN A 142 16.18 0.17 6.38
C ASN A 142 16.74 -0.41 7.67
N THR A 143 15.99 -1.26 8.33
CA THR A 143 16.36 -1.91 9.59
C THR A 143 16.00 -3.38 9.52
N ALA A 144 16.40 -4.14 10.53
CA ALA A 144 15.89 -5.49 10.70
C ALA A 144 14.34 -5.50 10.63
N PRO A 145 13.73 -6.42 9.85
CA PRO A 145 12.29 -6.42 9.61
C PRO A 145 11.46 -6.52 10.89
N GLU A 146 12.00 -7.13 11.94
CA GLU A 146 11.37 -7.20 13.26
C GLU A 146 11.16 -5.82 13.89
N THR A 147 12.09 -4.89 13.67
CA THR A 147 11.97 -3.51 14.18
C THR A 147 10.84 -2.76 13.49
N ALA A 148 10.74 -2.89 12.16
CA ALA A 148 9.64 -2.32 11.41
C ALA A 148 8.31 -3.00 11.77
N PHE A 149 8.30 -4.33 11.86
CA PHE A 149 7.11 -5.10 12.22
C PHE A 149 6.54 -4.69 13.58
N ALA A 150 7.38 -4.47 14.60
CA ALA A 150 6.93 -4.04 15.93
C ALA A 150 6.11 -2.73 15.89
N PHE A 151 6.50 -1.78 15.03
CA PHE A 151 5.74 -0.54 14.82
C PHE A 151 4.35 -0.82 14.24
N TYR A 152 4.26 -1.59 13.16
CA TYR A 152 3.00 -1.90 12.49
C TYR A 152 2.12 -2.85 13.30
N ALA A 153 2.69 -3.82 14.01
CA ALA A 153 1.96 -4.71 14.91
C ALA A 153 1.27 -3.92 16.04
N ALA A 154 1.97 -2.94 16.62
CA ALA A 154 1.37 -2.08 17.66
C ALA A 154 0.21 -1.22 17.12
N LEU A 155 0.32 -0.72 15.86
CA LEU A 155 -0.73 0.07 15.22
C LEU A 155 -1.93 -0.77 14.80
N PHE A 156 -1.68 -1.91 14.14
CA PHE A 156 -2.69 -2.64 13.39
C PHE A 156 -3.08 -3.97 14.00
N GLY A 157 -2.32 -4.46 14.99
CA GLY A 157 -2.55 -5.77 15.59
C GLY A 157 -2.20 -6.91 14.63
N TRP A 158 -1.18 -6.72 13.80
CA TRP A 158 -0.68 -7.77 12.92
C TRP A 158 0.08 -8.84 13.70
N ASP A 159 -0.02 -10.07 13.22
CA ASP A 159 0.70 -11.23 13.70
C ASP A 159 1.89 -11.51 12.77
N GLU A 160 3.00 -11.96 13.35
CA GLU A 160 4.07 -12.58 12.60
C GLU A 160 3.63 -14.00 12.21
N MET A 161 3.57 -14.27 10.91
CA MET A 161 3.08 -15.54 10.36
C MET A 161 4.20 -16.54 10.12
N SER A 162 5.34 -16.07 9.59
CA SER A 162 6.52 -16.88 9.32
C SER A 162 7.75 -16.03 9.03
N ARG A 163 8.91 -16.67 9.02
CA ARG A 163 10.21 -16.07 8.63
C ARG A 163 10.94 -16.98 7.67
N PHE A 164 11.65 -16.36 6.74
CA PHE A 164 12.55 -17.05 5.82
C PHE A 164 13.93 -16.42 5.89
N ASP A 165 14.96 -17.26 5.99
CA ASP A 165 16.34 -16.83 5.84
C ASP A 165 16.64 -16.72 4.34
N MET A 166 16.91 -15.48 3.87
CA MET A 166 17.25 -15.17 2.49
C MET A 166 18.78 -15.11 2.27
N GLY A 167 19.55 -15.74 3.17
CA GLY A 167 21.01 -15.73 3.13
C GLY A 167 21.58 -14.31 3.22
N PRO A 168 22.41 -13.87 2.26
CA PRO A 168 23.03 -12.53 2.30
C PRO A 168 22.02 -11.37 2.30
N MET A 169 20.78 -11.60 1.90
CA MET A 169 19.71 -10.59 1.92
C MET A 169 19.01 -10.47 3.28
N GLY A 170 19.41 -11.30 4.27
CA GLY A 170 18.86 -11.26 5.61
C GLY A 170 17.53 -12.01 5.75
N THR A 171 16.71 -11.58 6.68
CA THR A 171 15.41 -12.20 6.99
C THR A 171 14.29 -11.57 6.15
N TYR A 172 13.41 -12.42 5.63
CA TYR A 172 12.10 -12.03 5.10
C TYR A 172 11.02 -12.43 6.11
N LEU A 173 10.35 -11.44 6.72
CA LEU A 173 9.30 -11.64 7.71
C LEU A 173 7.93 -11.53 7.03
N ILE A 174 7.12 -12.57 7.11
CA ILE A 174 5.73 -12.54 6.64
C ILE A 174 4.82 -12.12 7.79
N PHE A 175 4.01 -11.11 7.55
CA PHE A 175 3.00 -10.62 8.48
C PHE A 175 1.59 -10.91 7.97
N GLY A 176 0.64 -10.93 8.90
CA GLY A 176 -0.75 -11.17 8.59
C GLY A 176 -1.67 -10.80 9.74
N ARG A 177 -2.93 -11.18 9.62
CA ARG A 177 -3.94 -11.02 10.65
C ARG A 177 -5.00 -12.12 10.54
N ASN A 178 -5.54 -12.55 11.68
CA ASN A 178 -6.60 -13.57 11.72
C ASN A 178 -6.28 -14.83 10.90
N GLY A 179 -5.01 -15.24 10.86
CA GLY A 179 -4.56 -16.40 10.09
C GLY A 179 -4.36 -16.16 8.58
N THR A 180 -4.62 -14.97 8.07
CA THR A 180 -4.41 -14.61 6.66
C THR A 180 -3.11 -13.83 6.49
N GLN A 181 -2.23 -14.27 5.60
CA GLN A 181 -1.03 -13.54 5.21
C GLN A 181 -1.40 -12.31 4.37
N LEU A 182 -0.79 -11.17 4.66
CA LEU A 182 -1.05 -9.90 3.99
C LEU A 182 0.16 -9.38 3.20
N GLY A 183 1.37 -9.77 3.63
CA GLY A 183 2.57 -9.24 3.01
C GLY A 183 3.85 -9.68 3.71
N GLY A 184 4.95 -9.07 3.31
CA GLY A 184 6.28 -9.32 3.85
C GLY A 184 7.07 -8.06 4.15
N MET A 185 8.12 -8.22 4.94
CA MET A 185 9.07 -7.14 5.27
C MET A 185 10.49 -7.68 5.14
N PHE A 186 11.39 -6.87 4.58
CA PHE A 186 12.81 -7.20 4.48
C PHE A 186 13.69 -5.96 4.62
N ASP A 187 14.93 -6.17 5.08
CA ASP A 187 15.93 -5.11 5.13
C ASP A 187 16.56 -4.91 3.75
N LYS A 188 16.16 -3.85 3.07
CA LYS A 188 16.72 -3.52 1.76
C LYS A 188 18.18 -3.06 1.81
N ALA A 189 18.66 -2.56 2.95
CA ALA A 189 20.06 -2.20 3.12
C ALA A 189 20.94 -3.45 3.13
N ALA A 190 20.50 -4.53 3.79
CA ALA A 190 21.17 -5.84 3.69
C ALA A 190 21.18 -6.38 2.26
N ALA A 191 20.12 -6.11 1.48
CA ALA A 191 20.03 -6.45 0.06
C ALA A 191 20.83 -5.48 -0.87
N GLY A 192 21.63 -4.55 -0.31
CA GLY A 192 22.44 -3.59 -1.06
C GLY A 192 21.64 -2.49 -1.78
N LYS A 193 20.40 -2.24 -1.40
CA LYS A 193 19.51 -1.23 -2.00
C LYS A 193 19.41 0.00 -1.10
N PRO A 194 20.17 1.09 -1.35
CA PRO A 194 20.13 2.30 -0.51
C PRO A 194 18.83 3.11 -0.70
N GLY A 195 18.62 4.12 0.14
CA GLY A 195 17.52 5.08 0.04
C GLY A 195 16.47 4.91 1.14
N ALA A 196 15.38 5.68 1.10
CA ALA A 196 14.31 5.62 2.09
C ALA A 196 13.54 4.29 2.03
N ALA A 197 12.96 3.86 3.15
CA ALA A 197 12.04 2.74 3.18
C ALA A 197 10.79 3.04 2.34
N TYR A 198 10.15 2.01 1.78
CA TYR A 198 8.97 2.17 0.95
C TYR A 198 8.10 0.91 0.94
N TRP A 199 6.83 1.10 0.62
CA TRP A 199 5.89 0.03 0.36
C TRP A 199 5.80 -0.30 -1.12
N LEU A 200 5.67 -1.59 -1.45
CA LEU A 200 5.33 -2.13 -2.77
C LEU A 200 4.01 -2.87 -2.69
N GLY A 201 3.13 -2.64 -3.66
CA GLY A 201 1.95 -3.44 -3.90
C GLY A 201 2.17 -4.39 -5.08
N TYR A 202 1.71 -5.62 -4.95
CA TYR A 202 1.79 -6.62 -6.02
C TYR A 202 0.39 -6.90 -6.54
N VAL A 203 0.21 -6.71 -7.84
CA VAL A 203 -1.05 -7.04 -8.51
C VAL A 203 -1.03 -8.50 -8.93
N ARG A 204 -2.09 -9.23 -8.63
CA ARG A 204 -2.25 -10.61 -9.07
C ARG A 204 -2.54 -10.66 -10.56
N VAL A 205 -1.76 -11.46 -11.29
CA VAL A 205 -1.96 -11.75 -12.70
C VAL A 205 -2.09 -13.26 -12.91
N ASP A 206 -2.72 -13.68 -13.98
CA ASP A 206 -2.85 -15.08 -14.39
C ASP A 206 -1.71 -15.53 -15.32
N ASP A 207 -1.07 -14.57 -15.99
CA ASP A 207 0.05 -14.78 -16.93
C ASP A 207 1.17 -13.77 -16.62
N LEU A 208 2.20 -14.22 -15.89
CA LEU A 208 3.31 -13.37 -15.45
C LEU A 208 4.21 -12.97 -16.63
N GLU A 209 4.52 -13.90 -17.53
CA GLU A 209 5.36 -13.64 -18.70
C GLU A 209 4.68 -12.61 -19.63
N GLY A 210 3.38 -12.79 -19.90
CA GLY A 210 2.59 -11.84 -20.67
C GLY A 210 2.49 -10.49 -20.00
N ALA A 211 2.37 -10.42 -18.66
CA ALA A 211 2.37 -9.17 -17.92
C ALA A 211 3.73 -8.44 -18.04
N VAL A 212 4.84 -9.18 -17.99
CA VAL A 212 6.19 -8.61 -18.20
C VAL A 212 6.32 -8.03 -19.61
N GLU A 213 5.83 -8.71 -20.64
CA GLU A 213 5.88 -8.20 -22.03
C GLU A 213 4.96 -6.97 -22.20
N ARG A 214 3.77 -6.97 -21.61
CA ARG A 214 2.90 -5.77 -21.59
C ARG A 214 3.58 -4.60 -20.88
N ALA A 215 4.26 -4.83 -19.74
CA ALA A 215 4.99 -3.78 -19.04
C ALA A 215 6.08 -3.15 -19.91
N LYS A 216 6.86 -3.96 -20.63
CA LYS A 216 7.87 -3.50 -21.59
C LYS A 216 7.24 -2.72 -22.75
N GLY A 217 6.13 -3.23 -23.30
CA GLY A 217 5.37 -2.58 -24.39
C GLY A 217 4.85 -1.21 -23.98
N ALA A 218 4.36 -1.07 -22.73
CA ALA A 218 3.92 0.18 -22.12
C ALA A 218 5.09 1.07 -21.64
N ARG A 219 6.30 0.84 -22.09
CA ARG A 219 7.51 1.61 -21.74
C ARG A 219 7.92 1.49 -20.27
N GLY A 220 7.48 0.47 -19.58
CA GLY A 220 7.97 0.10 -18.26
C GLY A 220 9.31 -0.63 -18.35
N SER A 221 9.98 -0.79 -17.21
CA SER A 221 11.20 -1.56 -17.09
C SER A 221 11.04 -2.67 -16.06
N VAL A 222 11.61 -3.84 -16.33
CA VAL A 222 11.65 -4.96 -15.40
C VAL A 222 12.85 -4.78 -14.47
N LEU A 223 12.59 -4.55 -13.20
CA LEU A 223 13.65 -4.36 -12.20
C LEU A 223 14.14 -5.70 -11.65
N GLN A 224 13.23 -6.67 -11.56
CA GLN A 224 13.52 -8.04 -11.15
C GLN A 224 12.55 -8.93 -11.90
N GLY A 225 13.04 -9.95 -12.55
CA GLY A 225 12.24 -10.86 -13.38
C GLY A 225 11.83 -12.14 -12.66
N PRO A 226 10.93 -12.93 -13.30
CA PRO A 226 10.58 -14.26 -12.85
C PRO A 226 11.75 -15.23 -12.93
#